data_fb6fccf90ac30a01dfede76ed82bd126
#
_entry.id   fb6fccf90ac30a01dfede76ed82bd126
#
_cell.length_a   1.000
_cell.length_b   1.000
_cell.length_c   1.000
_cell.angle_alpha   90.00
_cell.angle_beta   90.00
_cell.angle_gamma   90.00
#
_symmetry.space_group_name_H-M   'P 1'
#
loop_
_entity.id
_entity.type
_entity.pdbx_description
1 polymer ?
#
loop_
_entity_poly.entity_id
_entity_poly.type
_entity_poly.pdbx_seq_one_letter_code
_entity_poly.pdbx_strand_id
1 'polypeptide(L)'
;MGKREGKRFPWAPVVIAVLVVTTLALILKALLTPASAGPARSQTPGPAAPFAGHIAPNATLVDPSGNQVALSSLRGKVVVLNFWYAACEPCRLEMSALERYYQAHKGEGFVVIGANIVDDAQTTQDFSKTIGVSYPVFRDPGQRAYSTYQVSKMPSSFIIDRDGVIRQVVIGPFDTSELDQIVRPLLTS
;
A
#
# COMPACT_ATOMS: atom_id res chain seq x y z
N MET A 1 2.34 -69.70 -49.35
CA MET A 1 2.57 -68.80 -48.23
C MET A 1 2.67 -67.37 -48.78
N GLY A 2 1.56 -66.66 -48.78
CA GLY A 2 1.48 -65.26 -49.35
C GLY A 2 1.65 -64.22 -48.20
N LYS A 3 2.74 -63.48 -48.26
CA LYS A 3 2.99 -62.32 -47.39
C LYS A 3 2.00 -61.19 -47.78
N ARG A 4 1.08 -60.80 -46.88
CA ARG A 4 0.29 -59.59 -47.07
C ARG A 4 1.14 -58.40 -46.72
N GLU A 5 1.59 -57.65 -47.73
CA GLU A 5 2.16 -56.33 -47.53
C GLU A 5 1.05 -55.35 -47.12
N GLY A 6 1.14 -54.85 -45.85
CA GLY A 6 0.23 -53.82 -45.36
C GLY A 6 0.50 -52.48 -46.06
N LYS A 7 -0.47 -52.00 -46.84
CA LYS A 7 -0.48 -50.65 -47.45
C LYS A 7 -0.34 -49.62 -46.32
N ARG A 8 0.86 -49.01 -46.18
CA ARG A 8 1.06 -47.84 -45.32
C ARG A 8 0.29 -46.67 -45.89
N PHE A 9 -0.68 -46.17 -45.20
CA PHE A 9 -1.47 -45.00 -45.60
C PHE A 9 -0.58 -43.75 -45.60
N PRO A 10 -0.39 -43.04 -46.73
CA PRO A 10 0.56 -41.93 -46.89
C PRO A 10 0.16 -40.64 -46.13
N TRP A 11 -1.03 -40.59 -45.57
CA TRP A 11 -1.57 -39.40 -44.89
C TRP A 11 -1.35 -39.40 -43.35
N ALA A 12 -0.88 -40.50 -42.79
CA ALA A 12 -0.59 -40.58 -41.37
C ALA A 12 0.40 -39.49 -40.88
N PRO A 13 1.55 -39.21 -41.58
CA PRO A 13 2.46 -38.15 -41.16
C PRO A 13 1.84 -36.73 -41.29
N VAL A 14 0.93 -36.53 -42.25
CA VAL A 14 0.26 -35.22 -42.41
C VAL A 14 -0.72 -34.97 -41.29
N VAL A 15 -1.49 -35.97 -40.87
CA VAL A 15 -2.41 -35.85 -39.74
C VAL A 15 -1.66 -35.58 -38.43
N ILE A 16 -0.53 -36.27 -38.22
CA ILE A 16 0.31 -36.03 -37.02
C ILE A 16 0.89 -34.60 -37.04
N ALA A 17 1.37 -34.12 -38.17
CA ALA A 17 1.89 -32.75 -38.29
C ALA A 17 0.82 -31.69 -38.04
N VAL A 18 -0.41 -31.86 -38.53
CA VAL A 18 -1.53 -30.97 -38.28
C VAL A 18 -1.91 -30.96 -36.80
N LEU A 19 -1.96 -32.12 -36.14
CA LEU A 19 -2.25 -32.21 -34.69
C LEU A 19 -1.17 -31.54 -33.85
N VAL A 20 0.09 -31.70 -34.18
CA VAL A 20 1.20 -31.05 -33.48
C VAL A 20 1.13 -29.53 -33.65
N VAL A 21 0.87 -29.02 -34.85
CA VAL A 21 0.78 -27.59 -35.10
C VAL A 21 -0.44 -26.97 -34.37
N THR A 22 -1.59 -27.66 -34.41
CA THR A 22 -2.79 -27.16 -33.72
C THR A 22 -2.62 -27.15 -32.17
N THR A 23 -2.01 -28.20 -31.62
CA THR A 23 -1.72 -28.23 -30.15
C THR A 23 -0.71 -27.17 -29.75
N LEU A 24 0.34 -26.96 -30.55
CA LEU A 24 1.33 -25.91 -30.29
C LEU A 24 0.72 -24.51 -30.37
N ALA A 25 -0.17 -24.28 -31.37
CA ALA A 25 -0.89 -23.02 -31.48
C ALA A 25 -1.84 -22.75 -30.32
N LEU A 26 -2.51 -23.79 -29.79
CA LEU A 26 -3.38 -23.68 -28.61
C LEU A 26 -2.58 -23.39 -27.34
N ILE A 27 -1.43 -24.05 -27.16
CA ILE A 27 -0.53 -23.80 -26.02
C ILE A 27 0.02 -22.38 -26.10
N LEU A 28 0.47 -21.93 -27.26
CA LEU A 28 0.99 -20.59 -27.47
C LEU A 28 -0.11 -19.52 -27.23
N LYS A 29 -1.33 -19.77 -27.67
CA LYS A 29 -2.48 -18.90 -27.38
C LYS A 29 -2.81 -18.84 -25.89
N ALA A 30 -2.73 -19.97 -25.17
CA ALA A 30 -2.92 -20.01 -23.71
C ALA A 30 -1.81 -19.28 -22.94
N LEU A 31 -0.57 -19.31 -23.45
CA LEU A 31 0.56 -18.60 -22.84
C LEU A 31 0.56 -17.08 -23.15
N LEU A 32 -0.02 -16.69 -24.30
CA LEU A 32 -0.10 -15.29 -24.71
C LEU A 32 -1.40 -14.58 -24.28
N THR A 33 -2.41 -15.32 -23.76
CA THR A 33 -3.57 -14.68 -23.12
C THR A 33 -3.11 -14.09 -21.79
N PRO A 34 -3.12 -12.76 -21.61
CA PRO A 34 -2.92 -12.19 -20.30
C PRO A 34 -3.97 -12.81 -19.38
N ALA A 35 -3.53 -13.31 -18.21
CA ALA A 35 -4.44 -13.77 -17.19
C ALA A 35 -5.44 -12.62 -16.96
N SER A 36 -6.70 -12.79 -17.35
CA SER A 36 -7.73 -11.81 -17.08
C SER A 36 -7.72 -11.60 -15.57
N ALA A 37 -7.31 -10.42 -15.14
CA ALA A 37 -7.50 -10.02 -13.75
C ALA A 37 -8.99 -10.22 -13.48
N GLY A 38 -9.31 -11.24 -12.70
CA GLY A 38 -10.69 -11.49 -12.26
C GLY A 38 -11.23 -10.20 -11.66
N PRO A 39 -12.55 -9.95 -11.72
CA PRO A 39 -13.13 -8.75 -11.16
C PRO A 39 -12.59 -8.57 -9.75
N ALA A 40 -12.04 -7.39 -9.47
CA ALA A 40 -11.56 -7.03 -8.13
C ALA A 40 -12.68 -7.40 -7.15
N ARG A 41 -12.47 -8.46 -6.37
CA ARG A 41 -13.44 -8.88 -5.37
C ARG A 41 -13.61 -7.67 -4.46
N SER A 42 -14.79 -7.09 -4.47
CA SER A 42 -15.24 -6.14 -3.45
C SER A 42 -15.25 -6.92 -2.12
N GLN A 43 -14.09 -7.01 -1.50
CA GLN A 43 -13.97 -7.67 -0.20
C GLN A 43 -14.54 -6.68 0.82
N THR A 44 -15.61 -7.09 1.49
CA THR A 44 -16.07 -6.35 2.66
C THR A 44 -14.88 -6.16 3.61
N PRO A 45 -14.59 -4.93 4.05
CA PRO A 45 -13.47 -4.69 4.95
C PRO A 45 -13.60 -5.54 6.21
N GLY A 46 -12.49 -6.10 6.67
CA GLY A 46 -12.45 -6.80 7.95
C GLY A 46 -12.75 -5.86 9.14
N PRO A 47 -13.05 -6.40 10.32
CA PRO A 47 -13.25 -5.62 11.53
C PRO A 47 -12.03 -4.73 11.81
N ALA A 48 -12.17 -3.74 12.69
CA ALA A 48 -11.08 -2.82 13.00
C ALA A 48 -9.83 -3.56 13.51
N ALA A 49 -8.75 -3.51 12.75
CA ALA A 49 -7.47 -4.12 13.07
C ALA A 49 -6.33 -3.43 12.27
N PRO A 50 -5.07 -3.40 12.78
CA PRO A 50 -3.98 -2.67 12.16
C PRO A 50 -3.32 -3.44 10.98
N PHE A 51 -4.13 -4.09 10.14
CA PHE A 51 -3.67 -4.90 9.02
C PHE A 51 -4.35 -4.49 7.71
N ALA A 52 -3.67 -4.73 6.60
CA ALA A 52 -4.25 -4.47 5.27
C ALA A 52 -5.57 -5.24 5.07
N GLY A 53 -6.54 -4.56 4.45
CA GLY A 53 -7.90 -5.09 4.23
C GLY A 53 -8.86 -4.89 5.40
N HIS A 54 -8.40 -4.33 6.54
CA HIS A 54 -9.22 -4.08 7.71
C HIS A 54 -9.53 -2.58 7.88
N ILE A 55 -10.62 -2.28 8.56
CA ILE A 55 -10.89 -0.91 9.02
C ILE A 55 -9.76 -0.48 9.95
N ALA A 56 -9.19 0.68 9.69
CA ALA A 56 -8.17 1.28 10.55
C ALA A 56 -8.73 1.49 11.96
N PRO A 57 -8.04 1.00 13.00
CA PRO A 57 -8.45 1.26 14.38
C PRO A 57 -8.53 2.76 14.63
N ASN A 58 -9.62 3.19 15.30
CA ASN A 58 -9.71 4.60 15.69
C ASN A 58 -8.71 4.86 16.82
N ALA A 59 -7.85 5.85 16.62
CA ALA A 59 -6.92 6.32 17.62
C ALA A 59 -7.02 7.83 17.75
N THR A 60 -6.68 8.35 18.92
CA THR A 60 -6.70 9.79 19.21
C THR A 60 -5.27 10.26 19.39
N LEU A 61 -4.90 11.28 18.63
CA LEU A 61 -3.61 11.96 18.72
C LEU A 61 -3.81 13.38 19.26
N VAL A 62 -2.74 14.04 19.65
CA VAL A 62 -2.77 15.41 20.17
C VAL A 62 -2.08 16.34 19.17
N ASP A 63 -2.81 17.34 18.69
CA ASP A 63 -2.27 18.37 17.81
C ASP A 63 -1.29 19.33 18.50
N PRO A 64 -0.56 20.19 17.78
CA PRO A 64 0.36 21.15 18.38
C PRO A 64 -0.29 22.14 19.34
N SER A 65 -1.59 22.36 19.23
CA SER A 65 -2.37 23.24 20.13
C SER A 65 -2.88 22.53 21.39
N GLY A 66 -2.67 21.22 21.50
CA GLY A 66 -3.11 20.39 22.63
C GLY A 66 -4.51 19.78 22.44
N ASN A 67 -5.16 19.97 21.30
CA ASN A 67 -6.47 19.39 21.05
C ASN A 67 -6.35 17.89 20.69
N GLN A 68 -7.35 17.13 21.09
CA GLN A 68 -7.47 15.73 20.71
C GLN A 68 -8.09 15.60 19.31
N VAL A 69 -7.42 14.87 18.44
CA VAL A 69 -7.84 14.60 17.06
C VAL A 69 -8.01 13.11 16.87
N ALA A 70 -9.22 12.66 16.60
CA ALA A 70 -9.50 11.26 16.30
C ALA A 70 -9.20 10.97 14.83
N LEU A 71 -8.53 9.86 14.52
CA LEU A 71 -8.25 9.46 13.15
C LEU A 71 -9.52 9.22 12.32
N SER A 72 -10.62 8.83 12.95
CA SER A 72 -11.93 8.70 12.30
C SER A 72 -12.47 10.01 11.71
N SER A 73 -12.01 11.17 12.18
CA SER A 73 -12.39 12.48 11.60
C SER A 73 -11.79 12.73 10.20
N LEU A 74 -10.85 11.89 9.78
CA LEU A 74 -10.19 11.98 8.47
C LEU A 74 -10.86 11.11 7.38
N ARG A 75 -12.01 10.49 7.68
CA ARG A 75 -12.79 9.75 6.67
C ARG A 75 -13.07 10.62 5.45
N GLY A 76 -13.12 10.01 4.29
CA GLY A 76 -13.24 10.72 3.00
C GLY A 76 -11.90 11.22 2.43
N LYS A 77 -10.81 11.07 3.18
CA LYS A 77 -9.44 11.36 2.71
C LYS A 77 -8.61 10.10 2.62
N VAL A 78 -7.65 10.09 1.71
CA VAL A 78 -6.55 9.12 1.72
C VAL A 78 -5.53 9.60 2.75
N VAL A 79 -5.22 8.75 3.72
CA VAL A 79 -4.38 9.11 4.88
C VAL A 79 -3.12 8.25 4.88
N VAL A 80 -1.96 8.87 5.04
CA VAL A 80 -0.73 8.21 5.48
C VAL A 80 -0.54 8.53 6.96
N LEU A 81 -0.76 7.54 7.83
CA LEU A 81 -0.45 7.64 9.25
C LEU A 81 0.97 7.10 9.46
N ASN A 82 1.90 8.00 9.72
CA ASN A 82 3.33 7.70 9.88
C ASN A 82 3.75 7.84 11.34
N PHE A 83 4.26 6.77 11.92
CA PHE A 83 4.81 6.76 13.29
C PHE A 83 6.32 7.05 13.25
N TRP A 84 6.77 7.97 14.10
CA TRP A 84 8.14 8.45 14.12
C TRP A 84 8.57 9.02 15.48
N TYR A 85 9.86 9.34 15.65
CA TYR A 85 10.41 10.13 16.74
C TYR A 85 11.70 10.86 16.29
N ALA A 86 12.09 11.92 16.99
CA ALA A 86 13.14 12.84 16.54
C ALA A 86 14.54 12.19 16.39
N ALA A 87 14.89 11.26 17.28
CA ALA A 87 16.19 10.56 17.24
C ALA A 87 16.24 9.38 16.23
N CYS A 88 15.15 9.17 15.45
CA CYS A 88 15.08 8.11 14.45
C CYS A 88 15.63 8.59 13.10
N GLU A 89 16.88 8.26 12.77
CA GLU A 89 17.50 8.70 11.52
C GLU A 89 16.78 8.22 10.25
N PRO A 90 16.30 6.95 10.14
CA PRO A 90 15.50 6.54 8.98
C PRO A 90 14.18 7.32 8.85
N CYS A 91 13.55 7.71 9.99
CA CYS A 91 12.32 8.51 9.97
C CYS A 91 12.56 9.88 9.33
N ARG A 92 13.71 10.49 9.61
CA ARG A 92 14.10 11.81 9.06
C ARG A 92 14.19 11.78 7.53
N LEU A 93 14.73 10.72 6.96
CA LEU A 93 14.83 10.53 5.52
C LEU A 93 13.43 10.39 4.89
N GLU A 94 12.58 9.56 5.49
CA GLU A 94 11.20 9.34 5.05
C GLU A 94 10.35 10.62 5.10
N MET A 95 10.47 11.39 6.19
CA MET A 95 9.70 12.64 6.37
C MET A 95 9.89 13.63 5.22
N SER A 96 11.09 13.72 4.67
CA SER A 96 11.37 14.55 3.50
C SER A 96 10.68 14.03 2.22
N ALA A 97 10.55 12.72 2.06
CA ALA A 97 9.81 12.11 0.95
C ALA A 97 8.29 12.33 1.12
N LEU A 98 7.78 12.13 2.35
CA LEU A 98 6.38 12.40 2.71
C LEU A 98 6.01 13.87 2.45
N GLU A 99 6.88 14.83 2.82
CA GLU A 99 6.63 16.25 2.59
C GLU A 99 6.51 16.57 1.09
N ARG A 100 7.45 16.09 0.27
CA ARG A 100 7.37 16.30 -1.18
C ARG A 100 6.08 15.75 -1.78
N TYR A 101 5.69 14.55 -1.37
CA TYR A 101 4.46 13.92 -1.85
C TYR A 101 3.22 14.66 -1.35
N TYR A 102 3.21 15.06 -0.08
CA TYR A 102 2.13 15.84 0.51
C TYR A 102 1.90 17.16 -0.22
N GLN A 103 2.96 17.92 -0.50
CA GLN A 103 2.85 19.19 -1.23
C GLN A 103 2.24 19.00 -2.63
N ALA A 104 2.60 17.92 -3.31
CA ALA A 104 2.07 17.61 -4.64
C ALA A 104 0.58 17.23 -4.63
N HIS A 105 0.08 16.59 -3.56
CA HIS A 105 -1.24 15.94 -3.57
C HIS A 105 -2.22 16.45 -2.49
N LYS A 106 -1.85 17.37 -1.60
CA LYS A 106 -2.70 17.86 -0.50
C LYS A 106 -4.07 18.43 -0.94
N GLY A 107 -4.18 18.88 -2.19
CA GLY A 107 -5.43 19.35 -2.79
C GLY A 107 -6.37 18.26 -3.30
N GLU A 108 -5.92 17.00 -3.33
CA GLU A 108 -6.62 15.86 -3.94
C GLU A 108 -7.36 15.00 -2.90
N GLY A 109 -7.60 15.52 -1.70
CA GLY A 109 -8.17 14.74 -0.60
C GLY A 109 -7.15 13.78 0.04
N PHE A 110 -5.89 14.13 -0.01
CA PHE A 110 -4.77 13.43 0.61
C PHE A 110 -4.26 14.16 1.86
N VAL A 111 -3.86 13.39 2.86
CA VAL A 111 -3.23 13.94 4.07
C VAL A 111 -2.18 12.98 4.63
N VAL A 112 -1.08 13.54 5.12
CA VAL A 112 -0.11 12.85 5.96
C VAL A 112 -0.34 13.26 7.41
N ILE A 113 -0.34 12.30 8.31
CA ILE A 113 -0.36 12.50 9.76
C ILE A 113 0.92 11.91 10.34
N GLY A 114 1.84 12.76 10.74
CA GLY A 114 3.02 12.32 11.48
C GLY A 114 2.67 12.15 12.97
N ALA A 115 2.68 10.91 13.46
CA ALA A 115 2.41 10.58 14.85
C ALA A 115 3.73 10.40 15.62
N ASN A 116 4.13 11.42 16.37
CA ASN A 116 5.31 11.33 17.26
C ASN A 116 4.98 10.56 18.53
N ILE A 117 5.80 9.56 18.87
CA ILE A 117 5.46 8.59 19.91
C ILE A 117 6.13 8.83 21.27
N VAL A 118 7.19 9.63 21.35
CA VAL A 118 7.98 9.78 22.60
C VAL A 118 8.39 11.21 22.93
N ASP A 119 8.52 12.09 21.91
CA ASP A 119 9.04 13.42 22.14
C ASP A 119 7.97 14.34 22.75
N ASP A 120 8.40 15.32 23.50
CA ASP A 120 7.52 16.38 24.00
C ASP A 120 7.06 17.33 22.90
N ALA A 121 6.16 18.25 23.22
CA ALA A 121 5.59 19.15 22.23
C ALA A 121 6.63 20.06 21.59
N GLN A 122 7.59 20.57 22.37
CA GLN A 122 8.62 21.47 21.89
C GLN A 122 9.58 20.75 20.93
N THR A 123 10.11 19.60 21.35
CA THR A 123 11.00 18.76 20.53
C THR A 123 10.34 18.33 19.23
N THR A 124 9.06 17.90 19.31
CA THR A 124 8.28 17.51 18.11
C THR A 124 8.16 18.65 17.11
N GLN A 125 7.84 19.87 17.58
CA GLN A 125 7.68 21.04 16.73
C GLN A 125 9.02 21.52 16.14
N ASP A 126 10.07 21.60 16.96
CA ASP A 126 11.37 22.09 16.52
C ASP A 126 12.00 21.14 15.51
N PHE A 127 11.87 19.83 15.73
CA PHE A 127 12.33 18.86 14.76
C PHE A 127 11.55 18.96 13.43
N SER A 128 10.23 19.06 13.49
CA SER A 128 9.40 19.21 12.30
C SER A 128 9.76 20.45 11.48
N LYS A 129 10.01 21.58 12.14
CA LYS A 129 10.48 22.81 11.52
C LYS A 129 11.89 22.65 10.89
N THR A 130 12.79 21.97 11.60
CA THR A 130 14.16 21.71 11.12
C THR A 130 14.17 20.85 9.87
N ILE A 131 13.32 19.84 9.80
CA ILE A 131 13.15 19.01 8.58
C ILE A 131 12.38 19.76 7.49
N GLY A 132 11.60 20.78 7.85
CA GLY A 132 10.81 21.58 6.91
C GLY A 132 9.52 20.92 6.46
N VAL A 133 8.90 20.07 7.33
CA VAL A 133 7.59 19.44 7.01
C VAL A 133 6.45 20.39 7.31
N SER A 134 5.44 20.39 6.45
CA SER A 134 4.24 21.21 6.55
C SER A 134 2.96 20.40 6.74
N TYR A 135 3.02 19.08 6.56
CA TYR A 135 1.88 18.22 6.88
C TYR A 135 1.62 18.19 8.39
N PRO A 136 0.40 17.85 8.84
CA PRO A 136 0.04 17.75 10.23
C PRO A 136 0.95 16.79 11.02
N VAL A 137 1.60 17.30 12.06
CA VAL A 137 2.41 16.53 12.99
C VAL A 137 1.75 16.57 14.35
N PHE A 138 1.40 15.40 14.86
CA PHE A 138 0.70 15.18 16.12
C PHE A 138 1.57 14.35 17.07
N ARG A 139 1.21 14.33 18.34
CA ARG A 139 1.84 13.49 19.35
C ARG A 139 0.91 12.35 19.76
N ASP A 140 1.50 11.26 20.18
CA ASP A 140 0.82 10.10 20.77
C ASP A 140 1.26 9.93 22.25
N PRO A 141 0.82 10.83 23.16
CA PRO A 141 1.22 10.76 24.56
C PRO A 141 0.70 9.49 25.22
N GLY A 142 1.62 8.72 25.82
CA GLY A 142 1.32 7.41 26.39
C GLY A 142 1.22 6.29 25.36
N GLN A 143 1.62 6.52 24.11
CA GLN A 143 1.78 5.50 23.05
C GLN A 143 0.53 4.66 22.80
N ARG A 144 -0.65 5.28 22.87
CA ARG A 144 -1.93 4.59 22.72
C ARG A 144 -2.18 4.20 21.27
N ALA A 145 -1.96 5.14 20.33
CA ALA A 145 -2.04 4.85 18.91
C ALA A 145 -0.96 3.85 18.50
N TYR A 146 0.28 4.05 18.95
CA TYR A 146 1.40 3.13 18.74
C TYR A 146 1.04 1.69 19.13
N SER A 147 0.49 1.49 20.33
CA SER A 147 0.08 0.17 20.82
C SER A 147 -1.12 -0.39 20.06
N THR A 148 -2.12 0.43 19.75
CA THR A 148 -3.32 0.04 18.98
C THR A 148 -2.95 -0.41 17.55
N TYR A 149 -1.99 0.26 16.94
CA TYR A 149 -1.48 -0.07 15.60
C TYR A 149 -0.38 -1.14 15.63
N GLN A 150 -0.06 -1.70 16.80
CA GLN A 150 0.92 -2.78 16.99
C GLN A 150 2.26 -2.46 16.31
N VAL A 151 2.68 -1.20 16.38
CA VAL A 151 3.93 -0.76 15.77
C VAL A 151 5.11 -1.41 16.48
N SER A 152 6.00 -2.06 15.75
CA SER A 152 7.15 -2.79 16.31
C SER A 152 8.50 -2.25 15.86
N LYS A 153 8.52 -1.46 14.79
CA LYS A 153 9.73 -0.85 14.23
C LYS A 153 9.43 0.56 13.75
N MET A 154 10.47 1.39 13.66
CA MET A 154 10.39 2.75 13.16
C MET A 154 11.25 2.95 11.89
N PRO A 155 10.75 3.76 10.96
CA PRO A 155 9.38 4.24 10.85
C PRO A 155 8.38 3.14 10.50
N SER A 156 7.09 3.38 10.76
CA SER A 156 5.99 2.54 10.27
C SER A 156 4.87 3.42 9.76
N SER A 157 4.40 3.13 8.56
CA SER A 157 3.36 3.90 7.88
C SER A 157 2.18 3.02 7.50
N PHE A 158 0.98 3.52 7.80
CA PHE A 158 -0.30 2.90 7.46
C PHE A 158 -0.99 3.76 6.41
N ILE A 159 -1.18 3.20 5.22
CA ILE A 159 -1.87 3.87 4.13
C ILE A 159 -3.34 3.46 4.17
N ILE A 160 -4.20 4.45 4.40
CA ILE A 160 -5.63 4.28 4.67
C ILE A 160 -6.42 5.00 3.57
N ASP A 161 -7.38 4.32 2.98
CA ASP A 161 -8.22 4.90 1.94
C ASP A 161 -9.36 5.79 2.50
N ARG A 162 -10.19 6.32 1.60
CA ARG A 162 -11.31 7.22 1.92
C ARG A 162 -12.36 6.55 2.81
N ASP A 163 -12.55 5.24 2.69
CA ASP A 163 -13.46 4.44 3.51
C ASP A 163 -12.85 4.08 4.87
N GLY A 164 -11.57 4.45 5.07
CA GLY A 164 -10.77 4.19 6.26
C GLY A 164 -10.32 2.75 6.37
N VAL A 165 -10.16 2.06 5.26
CA VAL A 165 -9.57 0.72 5.19
C VAL A 165 -8.06 0.87 5.01
N ILE A 166 -7.29 0.14 5.80
CA ILE A 166 -5.83 0.06 5.61
C ILE A 166 -5.58 -0.70 4.30
N ARG A 167 -4.95 -0.06 3.34
CA ARG A 167 -4.60 -0.65 2.05
C ARG A 167 -3.19 -1.22 2.04
N GLN A 168 -2.29 -0.58 2.80
CA GLN A 168 -0.90 -1.01 2.91
C GLN A 168 -0.34 -0.67 4.30
N VAL A 169 0.54 -1.52 4.80
CA VAL A 169 1.41 -1.23 5.94
C VAL A 169 2.85 -1.30 5.45
N VAL A 170 3.60 -0.24 5.66
CA VAL A 170 5.03 -0.16 5.30
C VAL A 170 5.84 -0.07 6.58
N ILE A 171 6.80 -0.97 6.73
CA ILE A 171 7.73 -1.00 7.87
C ILE A 171 9.12 -0.66 7.35
N GLY A 172 9.69 0.41 7.85
CA GLY A 172 10.91 1.02 7.33
C GLY A 172 10.64 2.22 6.45
N PRO A 173 11.69 2.96 6.09
CA PRO A 173 11.56 4.15 5.24
C PRO A 173 11.21 3.75 3.80
N PHE A 174 10.44 4.59 3.13
CA PHE A 174 10.13 4.49 1.70
C PHE A 174 10.46 5.82 1.01
N ASP A 175 10.59 5.78 -0.31
CA ASP A 175 10.78 6.96 -1.13
C ASP A 175 9.47 7.47 -1.76
N THR A 176 9.56 8.60 -2.47
CA THR A 176 8.39 9.22 -3.12
C THR A 176 7.80 8.32 -4.22
N SER A 177 8.61 7.51 -4.91
CA SER A 177 8.15 6.63 -5.99
C SER A 177 7.37 5.44 -5.43
N GLU A 178 7.87 4.84 -4.36
CA GLU A 178 7.16 3.75 -3.66
C GLU A 178 5.83 4.24 -3.09
N LEU A 179 5.84 5.44 -2.49
CA LEU A 179 4.62 6.06 -1.96
C LEU A 179 3.60 6.32 -3.08
N ASP A 180 4.05 6.81 -4.25
CA ASP A 180 3.18 7.08 -5.39
C ASP A 180 2.50 5.80 -5.92
N GLN A 181 3.22 4.70 -6.00
CA GLN A 181 2.66 3.41 -6.43
C GLN A 181 1.50 2.94 -5.53
N ILE A 182 1.57 3.25 -4.22
CA ILE A 182 0.55 2.83 -3.25
C ILE A 182 -0.61 3.84 -3.19
N VAL A 183 -0.31 5.13 -3.17
CA VAL A 183 -1.29 6.19 -2.89
C VAL A 183 -2.06 6.63 -4.14
N ARG A 184 -1.39 6.77 -5.30
CA ARG A 184 -2.03 7.27 -6.52
C ARG A 184 -3.30 6.51 -6.92
N PRO A 185 -3.36 5.16 -6.90
CA PRO A 185 -4.60 4.44 -7.19
C PRO A 185 -5.76 4.78 -6.25
N LEU A 186 -5.46 5.18 -5.00
CA LEU A 186 -6.45 5.53 -3.99
C LEU A 186 -6.97 6.96 -4.14
N LEU A 187 -6.21 7.84 -4.81
CA LEU A 187 -6.65 9.21 -5.08
C LEU A 187 -7.64 9.27 -6.25
N THR A 188 -7.59 8.32 -7.16
CA THR A 188 -8.41 8.26 -8.38
C THR A 188 -9.63 7.35 -8.26
N SER A 189 -9.78 6.65 -7.12
CA SER A 189 -10.90 5.75 -6.82
C SER A 189 -12.11 6.48 -6.23
#